data_2cc057382fc1443a70feeb3c371c011e
#
_entry.id   2cc057382fc1443a70feeb3c371c011e
#
_cell.length_a   1.000
_cell.length_b   1.000
_cell.length_c   1.000
_cell.angle_alpha   90.00
_cell.angle_beta   90.00
_cell.angle_gamma   90.00
#
_symmetry.space_group_name_H-M   'P 1'
#
loop_
_entity.id
_entity.type
_entity.pdbx_description
1 polymer ?
#
loop_
_entity_poly.entity_id
_entity_poly.type
_entity_poly.pdbx_seq_one_letter_code
_entity_poly.pdbx_strand_id
1 'polypeptide(L)'
;MIFTLQRYIFRELLKVFVPTVLALTAILSLGSILRPIQEYGVGPRQVMHLMLYFLPITLTFVLPMAALFAGALVYGRLAGDNELDACRASGVSLATVVYPGLALAIVVAICNLILGFHIMPVFVHLAEKSLKADAKQILFRNVQRKPYYELPPDGRYLIYADYANPQNNTLSGVVVTEVKNNRIEKIITAQSAKVTFNPSELFNEVQITAYKTDQMGAEDQVWFYAEWLSVTAEFGSLLTDDIKFKKIDEMKRIRSDLTQFYPIAKLSREAYAQFTTELLAQDITAKIADKTENVYKLYSGEKMVEFTAGSASVGDKKIELSGDIRVVERDAAASAGAGRDRCTLRTTKDGKALLYLDGDELAPTLTMDIYNARVEETGDLRMRYIIRGLIVPETVETITTQLQTQNGDLVVEKLISPAFGKVLEKGSSPELTSLKNKLRRIIQKTLAQIKAEIHSRLVFGIGCVSMIMIGIALGIIKKGGHVLSAFGASCVPAAVLIVCIMSGKHIAENLGSQNISGIVLMWAGLAFLSLLAAGIYHRLLKY
;
A
#
# COMPACT_ATOMS: atom_id res chain seq x y z
N MET A 1 -49.93 28.78 3.92
CA MET A 1 -49.94 28.12 5.24
C MET A 1 -49.04 26.87 5.28
N ILE A 2 -49.16 25.93 4.39
CA ILE A 2 -48.32 24.70 4.33
C ILE A 2 -46.85 25.04 4.20
N PHE A 3 -46.47 25.97 3.33
CA PHE A 3 -45.07 26.36 3.10
C PHE A 3 -44.42 27.00 4.36
N THR A 4 -45.21 27.71 5.16
CA THR A 4 -44.74 28.34 6.42
C THR A 4 -44.42 27.26 7.45
N LEU A 5 -45.27 26.20 7.56
CA LEU A 5 -45.06 25.06 8.43
C LEU A 5 -43.81 24.25 8.01
N GLN A 6 -43.64 23.99 6.72
CA GLN A 6 -42.44 23.26 6.21
C GLN A 6 -41.17 24.04 6.49
N ARG A 7 -41.18 25.39 6.30
CA ARG A 7 -40.02 26.24 6.60
C ARG A 7 -39.72 26.26 8.11
N TYR A 8 -40.76 26.26 8.96
CA TYR A 8 -40.59 26.18 10.41
C TYR A 8 -39.90 24.89 10.81
N ILE A 9 -40.42 23.74 10.39
CA ILE A 9 -39.85 22.43 10.70
C ILE A 9 -38.42 22.31 10.17
N PHE A 10 -38.15 22.73 8.94
CA PHE A 10 -36.82 22.71 8.36
C PHE A 10 -35.83 23.58 9.14
N ARG A 11 -36.23 24.73 9.60
CA ARG A 11 -35.42 25.62 10.45
C ARG A 11 -35.11 24.96 11.81
N GLU A 12 -36.09 24.29 12.41
CA GLU A 12 -35.88 23.56 13.67
C GLU A 12 -34.93 22.39 13.46
N LEU A 13 -35.06 21.63 12.36
CA LEU A 13 -34.11 20.58 11.99
C LEU A 13 -32.66 21.11 11.86
N LEU A 14 -32.48 22.26 11.17
CA LEU A 14 -31.16 22.87 11.01
C LEU A 14 -30.58 23.37 12.34
N LYS A 15 -31.40 23.93 13.24
CA LYS A 15 -30.96 24.36 14.57
C LYS A 15 -30.39 23.24 15.42
N VAL A 16 -30.86 22.00 15.24
CA VAL A 16 -30.35 20.83 15.93
C VAL A 16 -29.23 20.17 15.13
N PHE A 17 -29.37 20.07 13.82
CA PHE A 17 -28.42 19.41 12.93
C PHE A 17 -27.02 20.06 12.95
N VAL A 18 -26.95 21.38 12.79
CA VAL A 18 -25.66 22.08 12.69
C VAL A 18 -24.81 21.97 13.96
N PRO A 19 -25.34 22.26 15.18
CA PRO A 19 -24.58 22.07 16.41
C PRO A 19 -24.17 20.59 16.64
N THR A 20 -25.03 19.64 16.28
CA THR A 20 -24.73 18.22 16.40
C THR A 20 -23.58 17.80 15.46
N VAL A 21 -23.56 18.31 14.22
CA VAL A 21 -22.44 18.10 13.30
C VAL A 21 -21.16 18.64 13.91
N LEU A 22 -21.16 19.86 14.44
CA LEU A 22 -19.96 20.47 15.03
C LEU A 22 -19.46 19.68 16.24
N ALA A 23 -20.36 19.31 17.16
CA ALA A 23 -20.01 18.55 18.37
C ALA A 23 -19.44 17.16 18.04
N LEU A 24 -20.13 16.39 17.19
CA LEU A 24 -19.69 15.05 16.80
C LEU A 24 -18.40 15.11 15.98
N THR A 25 -18.23 16.10 15.10
CA THR A 25 -17.00 16.28 14.33
C THR A 25 -15.82 16.57 15.26
N ALA A 26 -15.98 17.43 16.26
CA ALA A 26 -14.93 17.73 17.23
C ALA A 26 -14.50 16.46 18.01
N ILE A 27 -15.48 15.69 18.49
CA ILE A 27 -15.20 14.46 19.25
C ILE A 27 -14.50 13.39 18.39
N LEU A 28 -15.03 13.09 17.20
CA LEU A 28 -14.50 12.05 16.34
C LEU A 28 -13.17 12.44 15.69
N SER A 29 -12.95 13.73 15.38
CA SER A 29 -11.68 14.18 14.84
C SER A 29 -10.54 14.06 15.86
N LEU A 30 -10.81 14.32 17.14
CA LEU A 30 -9.84 14.05 18.21
C LEU A 30 -9.47 12.55 18.29
N GLY A 31 -10.47 11.67 18.17
CA GLY A 31 -10.23 10.21 18.17
C GLY A 31 -9.40 9.74 16.97
N SER A 32 -9.65 10.28 15.79
CA SER A 32 -8.98 9.87 14.54
C SER A 32 -7.49 10.25 14.48
N ILE A 33 -7.07 11.25 15.27
CA ILE A 33 -5.70 11.75 15.24
C ILE A 33 -4.77 11.02 16.22
N LEU A 34 -5.33 10.30 17.20
CA LEU A 34 -4.53 9.58 18.20
C LEU A 34 -3.62 8.55 17.54
N ARG A 35 -4.12 7.83 16.55
CA ARG A 35 -3.38 6.80 15.83
C ARG A 35 -2.20 7.38 15.03
N PRO A 36 -2.36 8.40 14.18
CA PRO A 36 -1.24 9.08 13.52
C PRO A 36 -0.17 9.63 14.48
N ILE A 37 -0.58 10.17 15.63
CA ILE A 37 0.38 10.65 16.64
C ILE A 37 1.23 9.51 17.19
N GLN A 38 0.61 8.38 17.50
CA GLN A 38 1.29 7.22 18.09
C GLN A 38 2.19 6.51 17.07
N GLU A 39 1.71 6.31 15.85
CA GLU A 39 2.41 5.56 14.81
C GLU A 39 3.53 6.39 14.15
N TYR A 40 3.24 7.66 13.79
CA TYR A 40 4.18 8.48 13.03
C TYR A 40 4.98 9.48 13.87
N GLY A 41 4.68 9.65 15.17
CA GLY A 41 5.41 10.56 16.03
C GLY A 41 5.36 12.03 15.58
N VAL A 42 4.25 12.46 15.01
CA VAL A 42 4.03 13.82 14.48
C VAL A 42 4.07 14.87 15.58
N GLY A 43 4.63 16.06 15.26
CA GLY A 43 4.67 17.18 16.19
C GLY A 43 3.33 17.92 16.34
N PRO A 44 3.14 18.74 17.40
CA PRO A 44 1.86 19.41 17.66
C PRO A 44 1.35 20.27 16.50
N ARG A 45 2.24 20.97 15.78
CA ARG A 45 1.87 21.77 14.61
C ARG A 45 1.39 20.91 13.45
N GLN A 46 2.03 19.80 13.21
CA GLN A 46 1.66 18.83 12.18
C GLN A 46 0.32 18.15 12.51
N VAL A 47 0.07 17.86 13.79
CA VAL A 47 -1.20 17.34 14.29
C VAL A 47 -2.37 18.22 13.89
N MET A 48 -2.23 19.54 14.03
CA MET A 48 -3.29 20.50 13.67
C MET A 48 -3.59 20.47 12.16
N HIS A 49 -2.56 20.41 11.31
CA HIS A 49 -2.76 20.31 9.86
C HIS A 49 -3.40 18.97 9.47
N LEU A 50 -2.93 17.86 10.05
CA LEU A 50 -3.52 16.54 9.81
C LEU A 50 -4.99 16.49 10.26
N MET A 51 -5.33 17.13 11.39
CA MET A 51 -6.70 17.21 11.88
C MET A 51 -7.62 17.87 10.84
N LEU A 52 -7.17 18.96 10.21
CA LEU A 52 -7.92 19.60 9.12
C LEU A 52 -8.07 18.71 7.89
N TYR A 53 -7.01 17.96 7.54
CA TYR A 53 -7.06 17.06 6.39
C TYR A 53 -7.92 15.81 6.63
N PHE A 54 -8.02 15.33 7.87
CA PHE A 54 -8.90 14.21 8.22
C PHE A 54 -10.36 14.61 8.47
N LEU A 55 -10.66 15.90 8.53
CA LEU A 55 -12.00 16.41 8.78
C LEU A 55 -13.06 15.93 7.76
N PRO A 56 -12.81 15.87 6.44
CA PRO A 56 -13.79 15.34 5.50
C PRO A 56 -14.09 13.86 5.71
N ILE A 57 -13.11 13.07 6.19
CA ILE A 57 -13.32 11.66 6.51
C ILE A 57 -14.31 11.54 7.68
N THR A 58 -14.12 12.31 8.73
CA THR A 58 -15.02 12.30 9.89
C THR A 58 -16.40 12.79 9.52
N LEU A 59 -16.52 13.83 8.69
CA LEU A 59 -17.79 14.36 8.21
C LEU A 59 -18.61 13.33 7.44
N THR A 60 -17.98 12.42 6.69
CA THR A 60 -18.70 11.35 5.98
C THR A 60 -19.55 10.50 6.92
N PHE A 61 -19.08 10.24 8.14
CA PHE A 61 -19.82 9.48 9.16
C PHE A 61 -20.72 10.38 10.01
N VAL A 62 -20.27 11.60 10.31
CA VAL A 62 -20.98 12.52 11.19
C VAL A 62 -22.28 13.04 10.57
N LEU A 63 -22.28 13.39 9.27
CA LEU A 63 -23.44 13.97 8.63
C LEU A 63 -24.70 13.10 8.71
N PRO A 64 -24.66 11.80 8.36
CA PRO A 64 -25.83 10.92 8.48
C PRO A 64 -26.27 10.75 9.94
N MET A 65 -25.32 10.61 10.87
CA MET A 65 -25.64 10.44 12.29
C MET A 65 -26.27 11.69 12.89
N ALA A 66 -25.74 12.85 12.58
CA ALA A 66 -26.28 14.13 13.05
C ALA A 66 -27.68 14.40 12.48
N ALA A 67 -27.90 14.07 11.20
CA ALA A 67 -29.21 14.25 10.57
C ALA A 67 -30.26 13.29 11.12
N LEU A 68 -29.88 12.02 11.37
CA LEU A 68 -30.70 11.03 12.04
C LEU A 68 -31.08 11.50 13.44
N PHE A 69 -30.10 12.01 14.23
CA PHE A 69 -30.34 12.55 15.55
C PHE A 69 -31.26 13.76 15.51
N ALA A 70 -31.01 14.73 14.61
CA ALA A 70 -31.84 15.91 14.45
C ALA A 70 -33.30 15.54 14.07
N GLY A 71 -33.46 14.57 13.16
CA GLY A 71 -34.76 14.04 12.78
C GLY A 71 -35.50 13.41 13.97
N ALA A 72 -34.86 12.49 14.68
CA ALA A 72 -35.47 11.83 15.83
C ALA A 72 -35.84 12.80 16.95
N LEU A 73 -34.97 13.80 17.24
CA LEU A 73 -35.18 14.77 18.30
C LEU A 73 -36.29 15.77 17.96
N VAL A 74 -36.23 16.40 16.78
CA VAL A 74 -37.19 17.42 16.40
C VAL A 74 -38.59 16.83 16.23
N TYR A 75 -38.73 15.72 15.51
CA TYR A 75 -40.03 15.08 15.35
C TYR A 75 -40.54 14.43 16.64
N GLY A 76 -39.62 13.95 17.50
CA GLY A 76 -39.99 13.46 18.84
C GLY A 76 -40.56 14.57 19.73
N ARG A 77 -39.97 15.80 19.68
CA ARG A 77 -40.51 16.98 20.37
C ARG A 77 -41.86 17.40 19.82
N LEU A 78 -41.97 17.57 18.49
CA LEU A 78 -43.24 17.93 17.85
C LEU A 78 -44.36 16.91 18.18
N ALA A 79 -44.03 15.64 18.32
CA ALA A 79 -45.00 14.60 18.72
C ALA A 79 -45.33 14.71 20.21
N GLY A 80 -44.34 14.96 21.08
CA GLY A 80 -44.51 15.10 22.53
C GLY A 80 -45.33 16.31 22.91
N ASP A 81 -45.14 17.43 22.23
CA ASP A 81 -45.83 18.71 22.42
C ASP A 81 -47.22 18.72 21.76
N ASN A 82 -47.67 17.59 21.17
CA ASN A 82 -48.94 17.41 20.43
C ASN A 82 -49.10 18.35 19.21
N GLU A 83 -48.01 18.98 18.74
CA GLU A 83 -48.03 19.84 17.54
C GLU A 83 -48.39 19.02 16.27
N LEU A 84 -47.97 17.77 16.19
CA LEU A 84 -48.33 16.87 15.09
C LEU A 84 -49.83 16.53 15.08
N ASP A 85 -50.40 16.31 16.26
CA ASP A 85 -51.83 16.02 16.37
C ASP A 85 -52.67 17.25 16.06
N ALA A 86 -52.24 18.44 16.46
CA ALA A 86 -52.86 19.71 16.08
C ALA A 86 -52.81 19.96 14.55
N CYS A 87 -51.69 19.63 13.89
CA CYS A 87 -51.61 19.69 12.42
C CYS A 87 -52.59 18.70 11.76
N ARG A 88 -52.72 17.46 12.27
CA ARG A 88 -53.68 16.48 11.75
C ARG A 88 -55.11 16.95 11.94
N ALA A 89 -55.43 17.46 13.12
CA ALA A 89 -56.78 18.03 13.41
C ALA A 89 -57.13 19.19 12.47
N SER A 90 -56.12 19.93 11.99
CA SER A 90 -56.29 21.01 11.01
C SER A 90 -56.31 20.53 9.55
N GLY A 91 -56.38 19.21 9.30
CA GLY A 91 -56.42 18.61 7.95
C GLY A 91 -55.10 18.53 7.22
N VAL A 92 -53.94 18.82 7.90
CA VAL A 92 -52.63 18.68 7.29
C VAL A 92 -52.18 17.23 7.35
N SER A 93 -51.87 16.64 6.18
CA SER A 93 -51.37 15.25 6.11
C SER A 93 -50.01 15.10 6.78
N LEU A 94 -49.80 13.93 7.43
CA LEU A 94 -48.50 13.62 8.04
C LEU A 94 -47.37 13.64 7.01
N ALA A 95 -47.65 13.24 5.77
CA ALA A 95 -46.67 13.29 4.69
C ALA A 95 -46.11 14.70 4.47
N THR A 96 -47.03 15.72 4.51
CA THR A 96 -46.62 17.13 4.37
C THR A 96 -45.68 17.60 5.49
N VAL A 97 -45.89 17.10 6.70
CA VAL A 97 -45.05 17.42 7.87
C VAL A 97 -43.69 16.70 7.80
N VAL A 98 -43.62 15.51 7.21
CA VAL A 98 -42.38 14.75 7.06
C VAL A 98 -41.50 15.25 5.89
N TYR A 99 -42.09 15.96 4.91
CA TYR A 99 -41.37 16.45 3.73
C TYR A 99 -40.07 17.23 4.06
N PRO A 100 -40.01 18.15 5.04
CA PRO A 100 -38.78 18.85 5.40
C PRO A 100 -37.66 17.91 5.87
N GLY A 101 -38.02 16.83 6.58
CA GLY A 101 -37.08 15.82 7.02
C GLY A 101 -36.53 15.00 5.85
N LEU A 102 -37.40 14.64 4.88
CA LEU A 102 -36.98 13.99 3.64
C LEU A 102 -36.04 14.90 2.82
N ALA A 103 -36.35 16.19 2.73
CA ALA A 103 -35.49 17.16 2.04
C ALA A 103 -34.09 17.21 2.69
N LEU A 104 -34.01 17.28 4.03
CA LEU A 104 -32.74 17.20 4.75
C LEU A 104 -32.02 15.89 4.46
N ALA A 105 -32.71 14.76 4.45
CA ALA A 105 -32.13 13.44 4.18
C ALA A 105 -31.51 13.36 2.78
N ILE A 106 -32.19 13.90 1.76
CA ILE A 106 -31.68 13.96 0.39
C ILE A 106 -30.45 14.85 0.29
N VAL A 107 -30.49 16.04 0.90
CA VAL A 107 -29.34 16.96 0.92
C VAL A 107 -28.15 16.30 1.59
N VAL A 108 -28.32 15.66 2.74
CA VAL A 108 -27.26 14.95 3.45
C VAL A 108 -26.72 13.78 2.61
N ALA A 109 -27.58 13.03 1.93
CA ALA A 109 -27.16 11.94 1.04
C ALA A 109 -26.29 12.45 -0.12
N ILE A 110 -26.69 13.53 -0.78
CA ILE A 110 -25.92 14.16 -1.86
C ILE A 110 -24.58 14.68 -1.34
N CYS A 111 -24.59 15.40 -0.22
CA CYS A 111 -23.37 15.90 0.41
C CYS A 111 -22.41 14.75 0.77
N ASN A 112 -22.94 13.66 1.32
CA ASN A 112 -22.14 12.47 1.68
C ASN A 112 -21.51 11.79 0.45
N LEU A 113 -22.26 11.67 -0.66
CA LEU A 113 -21.73 11.15 -1.92
C LEU A 113 -20.61 12.05 -2.46
N ILE A 114 -20.79 13.35 -2.48
CA ILE A 114 -19.76 14.31 -2.92
C ILE A 114 -18.53 14.22 -2.01
N LEU A 115 -18.71 14.18 -0.69
CA LEU A 115 -17.62 13.99 0.26
C LEU A 115 -16.85 12.70 -0.01
N GLY A 116 -17.55 11.56 -0.11
CA GLY A 116 -16.92 10.26 -0.27
C GLY A 116 -16.21 10.08 -1.60
N PHE A 117 -16.75 10.62 -2.69
CA PHE A 117 -16.18 10.40 -4.02
C PHE A 117 -15.15 11.44 -4.45
N HIS A 118 -15.28 12.69 -4.03
CA HIS A 118 -14.45 13.78 -4.54
C HIS A 118 -13.61 14.45 -3.45
N ILE A 119 -14.23 14.85 -2.33
CA ILE A 119 -13.56 15.68 -1.34
C ILE A 119 -12.59 14.86 -0.49
N MET A 120 -13.04 13.75 0.09
CA MET A 120 -12.22 12.90 0.97
C MET A 120 -10.89 12.47 0.32
N PRO A 121 -10.85 11.96 -0.92
CA PRO A 121 -9.58 11.57 -1.53
C PRO A 121 -8.62 12.75 -1.73
N VAL A 122 -9.12 13.94 -2.10
CA VAL A 122 -8.27 15.14 -2.27
C VAL A 122 -7.59 15.51 -0.96
N PHE A 123 -8.33 15.51 0.14
CA PHE A 123 -7.79 15.85 1.46
C PHE A 123 -6.82 14.81 1.99
N VAL A 124 -7.05 13.51 1.70
CA VAL A 124 -6.08 12.46 2.04
C VAL A 124 -4.79 12.62 1.26
N HIS A 125 -4.84 12.98 -0.03
CA HIS A 125 -3.63 13.29 -0.80
C HIS A 125 -2.89 14.53 -0.26
N LEU A 126 -3.59 15.55 0.23
CA LEU A 126 -2.97 16.70 0.90
C LEU A 126 -2.32 16.28 2.23
N ALA A 127 -2.97 15.42 3.01
CA ALA A 127 -2.40 14.85 4.22
C ALA A 127 -1.12 14.05 3.92
N GLU A 128 -1.16 13.20 2.89
CA GLU A 128 0.01 12.45 2.42
C GLU A 128 1.15 13.37 2.01
N LYS A 129 0.86 14.41 1.21
CA LYS A 129 1.86 15.40 0.80
C LYS A 129 2.47 16.12 2.00
N SER A 130 1.67 16.45 3.00
CA SER A 130 2.16 17.05 4.25
C SER A 130 3.07 16.10 5.03
N LEU A 131 2.68 14.82 5.15
CA LEU A 131 3.50 13.79 5.81
C LEU A 131 4.81 13.55 5.06
N LYS A 132 4.78 13.51 3.73
CA LYS A 132 5.99 13.37 2.90
C LYS A 132 6.96 14.54 3.07
N ALA A 133 6.46 15.77 3.09
CA ALA A 133 7.28 16.96 3.31
C ALA A 133 8.00 16.92 4.67
N ASP A 134 7.36 16.32 5.67
CA ASP A 134 7.87 16.21 7.03
C ASP A 134 8.52 14.83 7.33
N ALA A 135 8.59 13.92 6.35
CA ALA A 135 9.07 12.55 6.53
C ALA A 135 10.45 12.47 7.19
N LYS A 136 11.34 13.38 6.80
CA LYS A 136 12.65 13.55 7.42
C LYS A 136 12.54 13.83 8.92
N GLN A 137 11.75 14.84 9.31
CA GLN A 137 11.58 15.19 10.73
C GLN A 137 10.93 14.07 11.53
N ILE A 138 10.00 13.35 10.90
CA ILE A 138 9.32 12.19 11.48
C ILE A 138 10.33 11.08 11.76
N LEU A 139 11.19 10.74 10.80
CA LEU A 139 12.23 9.72 10.97
C LEU A 139 13.19 10.10 12.10
N PHE A 140 13.79 11.29 12.04
CA PHE A 140 14.77 11.74 13.04
C PHE A 140 14.18 11.78 14.45
N ARG A 141 12.91 12.22 14.59
CA ARG A 141 12.22 12.25 15.87
C ARG A 141 11.91 10.85 16.41
N ASN A 142 11.51 9.93 15.54
CA ASN A 142 11.22 8.56 15.96
C ASN A 142 12.50 7.81 16.37
N VAL A 143 13.59 7.97 15.64
CA VAL A 143 14.90 7.42 16.00
C VAL A 143 15.39 7.94 17.36
N GLN A 144 15.10 9.20 17.72
CA GLN A 144 15.44 9.75 19.03
C GLN A 144 14.55 9.26 20.19
N ARG A 145 13.26 8.94 19.89
CA ARG A 145 12.27 8.63 20.94
C ARG A 145 12.13 7.15 21.22
N LYS A 146 12.35 6.31 20.22
CA LYS A 146 12.19 4.86 20.32
C LYS A 146 13.55 4.19 20.42
N PRO A 147 13.67 3.06 21.11
CA PRO A 147 14.91 2.29 21.16
C PRO A 147 15.35 1.80 19.77
N TYR A 148 14.41 1.64 18.85
CA TYR A 148 14.66 1.38 17.42
C TYR A 148 13.48 1.89 16.60
N TYR A 149 13.73 2.22 15.34
CA TYR A 149 12.70 2.65 14.41
C TYR A 149 12.59 1.68 13.25
N GLU A 150 11.39 1.15 13.06
CA GLU A 150 11.07 0.30 11.91
C GLU A 150 10.72 1.18 10.72
N LEU A 151 11.45 1.01 9.60
CA LEU A 151 11.11 1.72 8.37
C LEU A 151 9.80 1.16 7.79
N PRO A 152 8.77 2.00 7.62
CA PRO A 152 7.54 1.58 7.00
C PRO A 152 7.74 1.19 5.52
N PRO A 153 6.84 0.37 4.89
CA PRO A 153 5.70 -0.30 5.53
C PRO A 153 6.03 -1.69 6.05
N ASP A 154 7.15 -2.28 5.65
CA ASP A 154 7.40 -3.72 5.79
C ASP A 154 8.21 -4.08 7.04
N GLY A 155 8.73 -3.08 7.77
CA GLY A 155 9.59 -3.33 8.95
C GLY A 155 10.88 -4.09 8.62
N ARG A 156 11.28 -4.09 7.34
CA ARG A 156 12.47 -4.82 6.87
C ARG A 156 13.76 -4.28 7.46
N TYR A 157 13.81 -2.97 7.70
CA TYR A 157 14.97 -2.29 8.29
C TYR A 157 14.62 -1.73 9.65
N LEU A 158 15.38 -2.15 10.66
CA LEU A 158 15.35 -1.58 12.00
C LEU A 158 16.55 -0.63 12.14
N ILE A 159 16.29 0.61 12.49
CA ILE A 159 17.32 1.63 12.64
C ILE A 159 17.41 2.06 14.10
N TYR A 160 18.60 1.99 14.65
CA TYR A 160 18.99 2.58 15.92
C TYR A 160 20.05 3.66 15.67
N ALA A 161 20.04 4.73 16.43
CA ALA A 161 21.15 5.69 16.47
C ALA A 161 21.26 6.31 17.87
N ASP A 162 22.49 6.52 18.33
CA ASP A 162 22.76 7.19 19.61
C ASP A 162 22.33 8.66 19.58
N TYR A 163 22.57 9.32 18.47
CA TYR A 163 22.21 10.71 18.27
C TYR A 163 21.75 10.98 16.82
N ALA A 164 20.72 11.80 16.70
CA ALA A 164 20.15 12.17 15.40
C ALA A 164 20.08 13.69 15.25
N ASN A 165 20.75 14.25 14.22
CA ASN A 165 20.73 15.66 13.91
C ASN A 165 19.93 15.94 12.63
N PRO A 166 18.68 16.46 12.75
CA PRO A 166 17.82 16.72 11.60
C PRO A 166 18.29 17.91 10.75
N GLN A 167 19.15 18.83 11.28
CA GLN A 167 19.65 19.98 10.53
C GLN A 167 20.66 19.55 9.45
N ASN A 168 21.57 18.65 9.81
CA ASN A 168 22.63 18.17 8.94
C ASN A 168 22.29 16.83 8.25
N ASN A 169 21.10 16.27 8.48
CA ASN A 169 20.69 14.95 7.99
C ASN A 169 21.60 13.81 8.43
N THR A 170 22.20 13.90 9.62
CA THR A 170 23.16 12.92 10.11
C THR A 170 22.65 12.17 11.33
N LEU A 171 22.97 10.90 11.36
CA LEU A 171 22.83 10.01 12.50
C LEU A 171 24.23 9.62 12.98
N SER A 172 24.44 9.46 14.28
CA SER A 172 25.72 9.04 14.88
C SER A 172 25.49 7.80 15.72
N GLY A 173 26.48 6.87 15.74
CA GLY A 173 26.34 5.60 16.44
C GLY A 173 25.20 4.77 15.87
N VAL A 174 25.26 4.48 14.58
CA VAL A 174 24.12 3.90 13.84
C VAL A 174 24.22 2.39 13.77
N VAL A 175 23.11 1.71 14.03
CA VAL A 175 22.94 0.29 13.78
C VAL A 175 21.72 0.11 12.86
N VAL A 176 21.94 -0.47 11.70
CA VAL A 176 20.88 -0.86 10.77
C VAL A 176 20.80 -2.37 10.72
N THR A 177 19.65 -2.93 11.07
CA THR A 177 19.42 -4.37 11.03
C THR A 177 18.43 -4.68 9.92
N GLU A 178 18.81 -5.53 8.99
CA GLU A 178 17.93 -6.06 7.96
C GLU A 178 17.27 -7.34 8.46
N VAL A 179 15.93 -7.33 8.48
CA VAL A 179 15.11 -8.46 8.93
C VAL A 179 14.32 -9.02 7.75
N LYS A 180 14.42 -10.33 7.53
CA LYS A 180 13.68 -11.07 6.51
C LYS A 180 13.05 -12.31 7.11
N ASN A 181 11.76 -12.53 6.84
CA ASN A 181 11.01 -13.67 7.40
C ASN A 181 11.15 -13.81 8.93
N ASN A 182 11.14 -12.69 9.64
CA ASN A 182 11.30 -12.61 11.10
C ASN A 182 12.67 -13.11 11.63
N ARG A 183 13.69 -13.12 10.77
CA ARG A 183 15.09 -13.44 11.13
C ARG A 183 15.98 -12.27 10.72
N ILE A 184 17.01 -12.05 11.51
CA ILE A 184 18.05 -11.07 11.19
C ILE A 184 18.88 -11.65 10.05
N GLU A 185 18.92 -10.96 8.90
CA GLU A 185 19.74 -11.33 7.75
C GLU A 185 21.10 -10.65 7.81
N LYS A 186 21.11 -9.38 8.24
CA LYS A 186 22.32 -8.56 8.23
C LYS A 186 22.26 -7.49 9.32
N ILE A 187 23.40 -7.23 9.93
CA ILE A 187 23.61 -6.12 10.87
C ILE A 187 24.70 -5.23 10.31
N ILE A 188 24.45 -3.94 10.22
CA ILE A 188 25.39 -2.91 9.77
C ILE A 188 25.54 -1.93 10.92
N THR A 189 26.75 -1.79 11.44
CA THR A 189 27.10 -0.76 12.41
C THR A 189 27.91 0.32 11.72
N ALA A 190 27.70 1.57 12.07
CA ALA A 190 28.41 2.71 11.47
C ALA A 190 28.67 3.81 12.49
N GLN A 191 29.83 4.48 12.35
CA GLN A 191 30.15 5.63 13.19
C GLN A 191 29.18 6.79 12.94
N SER A 192 28.83 7.02 11.67
CA SER A 192 27.85 8.03 11.26
C SER A 192 27.12 7.62 10.00
N ALA A 193 25.92 8.14 9.80
CA ALA A 193 25.17 7.94 8.56
C ALA A 193 24.49 9.24 8.12
N LYS A 194 24.47 9.48 6.81
CA LYS A 194 23.72 10.57 6.18
C LYS A 194 22.43 10.01 5.57
N VAL A 195 21.31 10.63 5.88
CA VAL A 195 20.00 10.22 5.38
C VAL A 195 19.54 11.17 4.28
N THR A 196 19.25 10.64 3.10
CA THR A 196 18.71 11.38 1.95
C THR A 196 17.30 10.85 1.64
N PHE A 197 16.38 11.77 1.37
CA PHE A 197 15.00 11.45 1.00
C PHE A 197 14.75 11.86 -0.44
N ASN A 198 14.38 10.90 -1.26
CA ASN A 198 14.04 11.10 -2.67
C ASN A 198 12.55 10.79 -2.87
N PRO A 199 11.65 11.80 -2.87
CA PRO A 199 10.24 11.59 -3.14
C PRO A 199 10.02 11.32 -4.64
N SER A 200 9.37 10.21 -4.98
CA SER A 200 8.88 9.88 -6.30
C SER A 200 7.34 9.97 -6.34
N GLU A 201 6.74 9.95 -7.53
CA GLU A 201 5.28 9.94 -7.68
C GLU A 201 4.63 8.67 -7.11
N LEU A 202 5.26 7.52 -7.33
CA LEU A 202 4.73 6.21 -6.95
C LEU A 202 5.23 5.70 -5.58
N PHE A 203 6.46 6.05 -5.21
CA PHE A 203 7.10 5.57 -3.99
C PHE A 203 8.00 6.65 -3.39
N ASN A 204 8.45 6.42 -2.17
CA ASN A 204 9.43 7.25 -1.50
C ASN A 204 10.67 6.41 -1.28
N GLU A 205 11.81 6.99 -1.55
CA GLU A 205 13.10 6.37 -1.35
C GLU A 205 13.84 7.06 -0.20
N VAL A 206 14.31 6.26 0.74
CA VAL A 206 15.22 6.69 1.80
C VAL A 206 16.55 6.03 1.57
N GLN A 207 17.55 6.84 1.27
CA GLN A 207 18.93 6.40 1.13
C GLN A 207 19.71 6.74 2.40
N ILE A 208 20.27 5.74 3.05
CA ILE A 208 21.10 5.87 4.23
C ILE A 208 22.53 5.54 3.81
N THR A 209 23.36 6.57 3.71
CA THR A 209 24.79 6.41 3.43
C THR A 209 25.54 6.39 4.75
N ALA A 210 25.97 5.22 5.15
CA ALA A 210 26.71 4.97 6.39
C ALA A 210 28.22 5.04 6.13
N TYR A 211 28.96 5.61 7.06
CA TYR A 211 30.41 5.81 6.98
C TYR A 211 31.12 5.05 8.09
N LYS A 212 32.31 4.50 7.77
CA LYS A 212 33.08 3.62 8.64
C LYS A 212 32.21 2.51 9.19
N THR A 213 31.83 1.62 8.30
CA THR A 213 30.83 0.60 8.56
C THR A 213 31.48 -0.74 8.78
N ASP A 214 30.97 -1.45 9.80
CA ASP A 214 31.20 -2.87 9.98
C ASP A 214 29.90 -3.61 9.67
N GLN A 215 29.98 -4.58 8.80
CA GLN A 215 28.85 -5.40 8.41
C GLN A 215 29.04 -6.83 8.85
N MET A 216 28.03 -7.41 9.45
CA MET A 216 27.99 -8.81 9.84
C MET A 216 26.77 -9.49 9.22
N GLY A 217 26.97 -10.54 8.44
CA GLY A 217 25.91 -11.41 7.98
C GLY A 217 25.55 -12.43 9.05
N ALA A 218 24.25 -12.71 9.25
CA ALA A 218 23.80 -13.64 10.30
C ALA A 218 24.12 -15.12 9.98
N GLU A 219 24.12 -15.51 8.69
CA GLU A 219 24.39 -16.88 8.27
C GLU A 219 25.88 -17.19 8.11
N ASP A 220 26.65 -16.25 7.54
CA ASP A 220 28.05 -16.51 7.15
C ASP A 220 29.07 -16.09 8.23
N GLN A 221 28.66 -15.38 9.29
CA GLN A 221 29.54 -14.79 10.34
C GLN A 221 30.74 -14.01 9.79
N VAL A 222 30.67 -13.56 8.54
CA VAL A 222 31.74 -12.83 7.88
C VAL A 222 31.65 -11.35 8.27
N TRP A 223 32.72 -10.85 8.88
CA TRP A 223 32.90 -9.44 9.14
C TRP A 223 33.43 -8.74 7.90
N PHE A 224 32.78 -7.65 7.55
CA PHE A 224 33.17 -6.85 6.39
C PHE A 224 33.24 -5.38 6.79
N TYR A 225 34.42 -4.79 6.67
CA TYR A 225 34.60 -3.35 6.84
C TYR A 225 34.48 -2.63 5.51
N ALA A 226 33.72 -1.52 5.50
CA ALA A 226 33.66 -0.62 4.36
C ALA A 226 33.76 0.83 4.83
N GLU A 227 34.52 1.65 4.09
CA GLU A 227 34.65 3.06 4.38
C GLU A 227 33.31 3.79 4.28
N TRP A 228 32.48 3.36 3.33
CA TRP A 228 31.10 3.77 3.21
C TRP A 228 30.22 2.65 2.65
N LEU A 229 28.95 2.65 3.05
CA LEU A 229 27.93 1.71 2.58
C LEU A 229 26.62 2.47 2.41
N SER A 230 25.96 2.30 1.28
CA SER A 230 24.62 2.87 1.05
C SER A 230 23.55 1.79 1.16
N VAL A 231 22.55 2.03 1.98
CA VAL A 231 21.36 1.21 2.12
C VAL A 231 20.19 2.02 1.61
N THR A 232 19.51 1.51 0.61
CA THR A 232 18.32 2.15 0.04
C THR A 232 17.08 1.37 0.47
N ALA A 233 16.10 2.06 1.02
CA ALA A 233 14.82 1.51 1.38
C ALA A 233 13.70 2.24 0.63
N GLU A 234 12.91 1.49 -0.11
CA GLU A 234 11.72 2.00 -0.77
C GLU A 234 10.48 1.72 0.07
N PHE A 235 9.62 2.70 0.21
CA PHE A 235 8.32 2.53 0.84
C PHE A 235 7.24 3.24 0.03
N GLY A 236 6.07 2.65 0.00
CA GLY A 236 4.90 3.21 -0.65
C GLY A 236 4.34 4.42 0.09
N SER A 237 3.19 4.83 -0.31
CA SER A 237 2.45 5.92 0.31
C SER A 237 1.96 5.52 1.71
N LEU A 238 2.11 6.39 2.70
CA LEU A 238 1.71 6.10 4.08
C LEU A 238 0.18 6.03 4.25
N LEU A 239 -0.56 6.78 3.45
CA LEU A 239 -2.01 6.89 3.53
C LEU A 239 -2.72 6.46 2.24
N THR A 240 -2.18 6.83 1.08
CA THR A 240 -2.87 6.68 -0.20
C THR A 240 -2.71 5.30 -0.85
N ASP A 241 -1.91 4.40 -0.29
CA ASP A 241 -1.81 3.01 -0.77
C ASP A 241 -3.00 2.14 -0.37
N ASP A 242 -3.94 2.68 0.40
CA ASP A 242 -5.22 2.02 0.65
C ASP A 242 -6.25 2.47 -0.39
N ILE A 243 -6.90 1.52 -1.05
CA ILE A 243 -7.93 1.76 -2.08
C ILE A 243 -9.08 2.65 -1.57
N LYS A 244 -9.38 2.60 -0.27
CA LYS A 244 -10.43 3.43 0.34
C LYS A 244 -10.17 4.94 0.24
N PHE A 245 -8.94 5.36 -0.04
CA PHE A 245 -8.56 6.77 -0.15
C PHE A 245 -8.32 7.23 -1.60
N LYS A 246 -8.41 6.32 -2.56
CA LYS A 246 -8.23 6.64 -3.98
C LYS A 246 -9.46 7.34 -4.58
N LYS A 247 -9.22 8.24 -5.54
CA LYS A 247 -10.27 8.84 -6.38
C LYS A 247 -10.83 7.78 -7.32
N ILE A 248 -12.07 8.00 -7.80
CA ILE A 248 -12.67 7.09 -8.80
C ILE A 248 -11.78 6.97 -10.04
N ASP A 249 -11.23 8.08 -10.52
CA ASP A 249 -10.40 8.09 -11.72
C ASP A 249 -9.07 7.34 -11.50
N GLU A 250 -8.51 7.41 -10.30
CA GLU A 250 -7.35 6.61 -9.90
C GLU A 250 -7.72 5.12 -9.84
N MET A 251 -8.87 4.79 -9.23
CA MET A 251 -9.36 3.40 -9.21
C MET A 251 -9.57 2.84 -10.62
N LYS A 252 -10.09 3.65 -11.55
CA LYS A 252 -10.23 3.25 -12.96
C LYS A 252 -8.86 3.05 -13.62
N ARG A 253 -7.90 3.95 -13.39
CA ARG A 253 -6.52 3.82 -13.90
C ARG A 253 -5.83 2.58 -13.35
N ILE A 254 -5.91 2.32 -12.04
CA ILE A 254 -5.37 1.09 -11.44
C ILE A 254 -6.00 -0.16 -12.06
N ARG A 255 -7.30 -0.11 -12.41
CA ARG A 255 -7.97 -1.22 -13.07
C ARG A 255 -7.51 -1.43 -14.51
N SER A 256 -7.18 -0.37 -15.25
CA SER A 256 -6.65 -0.44 -16.62
C SER A 256 -5.16 -0.78 -16.66
N ASP A 257 -4.40 -0.30 -15.67
CA ASP A 257 -2.98 -0.53 -15.54
C ASP A 257 -2.63 -0.79 -14.07
N LEU A 258 -2.38 -2.05 -13.76
CA LEU A 258 -2.12 -2.53 -12.40
C LEU A 258 -0.79 -2.03 -11.83
N THR A 259 0.15 -1.60 -12.67
CA THR A 259 1.46 -1.08 -12.24
C THR A 259 1.35 0.28 -11.56
N GLN A 260 0.24 1.00 -11.75
CA GLN A 260 -0.02 2.28 -11.07
C GLN A 260 -0.37 2.13 -9.58
N PHE A 261 -0.45 0.90 -9.08
CA PHE A 261 -0.63 0.63 -7.65
C PHE A 261 0.67 0.08 -7.07
N TYR A 262 1.31 0.85 -6.19
CA TYR A 262 2.65 0.56 -5.66
C TYR A 262 2.84 -0.89 -5.15
N PRO A 263 1.93 -1.47 -4.33
CA PRO A 263 2.10 -2.85 -3.86
C PRO A 263 2.15 -3.89 -4.98
N ILE A 264 1.42 -3.66 -6.08
CA ILE A 264 1.46 -4.52 -7.27
C ILE A 264 2.74 -4.25 -8.07
N ALA A 265 3.09 -2.97 -8.28
CA ALA A 265 4.30 -2.59 -8.99
C ALA A 265 5.55 -3.17 -8.34
N LYS A 266 5.71 -3.02 -7.02
CA LYS A 266 6.83 -3.58 -6.26
C LYS A 266 6.95 -5.10 -6.43
N LEU A 267 5.84 -5.81 -6.18
CA LEU A 267 5.86 -7.28 -6.26
C LEU A 267 6.05 -7.79 -7.70
N SER A 268 5.56 -7.04 -8.70
CA SER A 268 5.78 -7.40 -10.11
C SER A 268 7.24 -7.25 -10.52
N ARG A 269 7.94 -6.21 -10.04
CA ARG A 269 9.37 -6.02 -10.26
C ARG A 269 10.19 -7.11 -9.56
N GLU A 270 9.83 -7.47 -8.31
CA GLU A 270 10.47 -8.58 -7.61
C GLU A 270 10.30 -9.92 -8.36
N ALA A 271 9.10 -10.20 -8.85
CA ALA A 271 8.84 -11.40 -9.64
C ALA A 271 9.55 -11.39 -11.01
N TYR A 272 9.68 -10.21 -11.63
CA TYR A 272 10.43 -10.03 -12.88
C TYR A 272 11.93 -10.27 -12.65
N ALA A 273 12.52 -9.70 -11.61
CA ALA A 273 13.92 -9.90 -11.26
C ALA A 273 14.22 -11.39 -10.98
N GLN A 274 13.36 -12.07 -10.22
CA GLN A 274 13.52 -13.51 -9.96
C GLN A 274 13.38 -14.33 -11.24
N PHE A 275 12.42 -14.02 -12.10
CA PHE A 275 12.25 -14.70 -13.39
C PHE A 275 13.47 -14.51 -14.30
N THR A 276 14.02 -13.30 -14.38
CA THR A 276 15.24 -13.00 -15.14
C THR A 276 16.44 -13.78 -14.60
N THR A 277 16.56 -13.87 -13.27
CA THR A 277 17.59 -14.65 -12.60
C THR A 277 17.50 -16.15 -12.94
N GLU A 278 16.29 -16.71 -12.92
CA GLU A 278 16.07 -18.13 -13.26
C GLU A 278 16.37 -18.43 -14.74
N LEU A 279 15.97 -17.52 -15.63
CA LEU A 279 16.26 -17.61 -17.06
C LEU A 279 17.77 -17.60 -17.32
N LEU A 280 18.48 -16.66 -16.68
CA LEU A 280 19.93 -16.56 -16.78
C LEU A 280 20.62 -17.83 -16.24
N ALA A 281 20.16 -18.35 -15.11
CA ALA A 281 20.72 -19.60 -14.55
C ALA A 281 20.50 -20.80 -15.47
N GLN A 282 19.36 -20.86 -16.14
CA GLN A 282 19.08 -21.89 -17.15
C GLN A 282 20.01 -21.75 -18.36
N ASP A 283 20.21 -20.54 -18.90
CA ASP A 283 21.11 -20.26 -20.02
C ASP A 283 22.57 -20.61 -19.65
N ILE A 284 23.02 -20.21 -18.45
CA ILE A 284 24.32 -20.59 -17.92
C ILE A 284 24.46 -22.12 -17.81
N THR A 285 23.48 -22.80 -17.23
CA THR A 285 23.52 -24.25 -17.04
C THR A 285 23.57 -24.99 -18.37
N ALA A 286 22.80 -24.53 -19.37
CA ALA A 286 22.78 -25.12 -20.70
C ALA A 286 24.15 -25.02 -21.40
N LYS A 287 24.78 -23.83 -21.32
CA LYS A 287 26.10 -23.60 -21.94
C LYS A 287 27.24 -24.30 -21.22
N ILE A 288 27.20 -24.36 -19.89
CA ILE A 288 28.22 -25.10 -19.10
C ILE A 288 28.12 -26.65 -19.33
N ALA A 289 26.91 -27.14 -19.57
CA ALA A 289 26.69 -28.56 -19.88
C ALA A 289 27.14 -28.96 -21.29
N ASP A 290 27.32 -28.01 -22.20
CA ASP A 290 27.81 -28.26 -23.55
C ASP A 290 29.33 -28.57 -23.52
N LYS A 291 29.70 -29.78 -23.86
CA LYS A 291 31.09 -30.25 -23.85
C LYS A 291 32.00 -29.54 -24.87
N THR A 292 31.45 -28.79 -25.80
CA THR A 292 32.19 -28.15 -26.90
C THR A 292 32.67 -26.72 -26.52
N GLU A 293 31.90 -25.99 -25.70
CA GLU A 293 32.23 -24.61 -25.26
C GLU A 293 31.95 -24.45 -23.76
N ASN A 294 32.63 -25.18 -22.90
CA ASN A 294 32.44 -25.15 -21.43
C ASN A 294 32.77 -23.77 -20.78
N VAL A 295 32.54 -22.67 -21.52
CA VAL A 295 32.85 -21.29 -21.10
C VAL A 295 31.66 -20.40 -21.32
N TYR A 296 31.22 -19.71 -20.29
CA TYR A 296 30.18 -18.70 -20.38
C TYR A 296 30.80 -17.30 -20.52
N LYS A 297 30.22 -16.46 -21.40
CA LYS A 297 30.74 -15.12 -21.71
C LYS A 297 29.75 -14.04 -21.32
N LEU A 298 30.21 -13.07 -20.55
CA LEU A 298 29.49 -11.84 -20.20
C LEU A 298 30.26 -10.62 -20.67
N TYR A 299 29.57 -9.61 -21.12
CA TYR A 299 30.16 -8.38 -21.65
C TYR A 299 29.86 -7.20 -20.74
N SER A 300 30.80 -6.27 -20.62
CA SER A 300 30.63 -4.98 -19.97
C SER A 300 31.33 -3.97 -20.88
N GLY A 301 30.61 -3.14 -21.63
CA GLY A 301 31.13 -2.09 -22.52
C GLY A 301 32.56 -2.25 -23.03
N GLU A 302 33.54 -2.13 -22.14
CA GLU A 302 34.98 -2.24 -22.42
C GLU A 302 35.62 -3.59 -22.06
N LYS A 303 34.89 -4.50 -21.40
CA LYS A 303 35.44 -5.74 -20.84
C LYS A 303 34.58 -6.94 -21.22
N MET A 304 35.25 -8.07 -21.38
CA MET A 304 34.63 -9.39 -21.53
C MET A 304 35.08 -10.27 -20.34
N VAL A 305 34.11 -10.90 -19.71
CA VAL A 305 34.33 -11.83 -18.62
C VAL A 305 33.93 -13.23 -19.08
N GLU A 306 34.91 -14.12 -19.13
CA GLU A 306 34.70 -15.55 -19.43
C GLU A 306 34.80 -16.34 -18.14
N PHE A 307 33.85 -17.24 -17.89
CA PHE A 307 33.94 -18.11 -16.74
C PHE A 307 33.51 -19.54 -17.02
N THR A 308 34.07 -20.45 -16.23
CA THR A 308 33.68 -21.84 -16.13
C THR A 308 33.21 -22.14 -14.72
N ALA A 309 32.25 -23.05 -14.57
CA ALA A 309 31.78 -23.51 -13.26
C ALA A 309 31.31 -24.96 -13.34
N GLY A 310 31.31 -25.67 -12.23
CA GLY A 310 30.82 -27.04 -12.17
C GLY A 310 29.30 -27.15 -12.19
N SER A 311 28.61 -26.20 -11.53
CA SER A 311 27.15 -26.12 -11.50
C SER A 311 26.70 -24.70 -11.19
N ALA A 312 25.45 -24.37 -11.58
CA ALA A 312 24.78 -23.13 -11.23
C ALA A 312 23.45 -23.47 -10.53
N SER A 313 23.24 -22.90 -9.36
CA SER A 313 22.00 -23.04 -8.58
C SER A 313 21.34 -21.67 -8.37
N VAL A 314 20.01 -21.64 -8.36
CA VAL A 314 19.23 -20.41 -8.20
C VAL A 314 18.80 -20.26 -6.75
N GLY A 315 19.10 -19.11 -6.17
CA GLY A 315 18.58 -18.66 -4.90
C GLY A 315 17.64 -17.46 -5.05
N ASP A 316 17.38 -16.77 -3.95
CA ASP A 316 16.59 -15.54 -3.96
C ASP A 316 17.38 -14.40 -4.64
N LYS A 317 16.97 -14.05 -5.88
CA LYS A 317 17.58 -13.01 -6.75
C LYS A 317 19.09 -13.16 -7.00
N LYS A 318 19.65 -14.34 -6.81
CA LYS A 318 21.06 -14.63 -7.02
C LYS A 318 21.26 -16.03 -7.63
N ILE A 319 22.31 -16.15 -8.42
CA ILE A 319 22.79 -17.43 -8.96
C ILE A 319 24.08 -17.76 -8.23
N GLU A 320 24.13 -18.90 -7.60
CA GLU A 320 25.33 -19.42 -6.96
C GLU A 320 26.03 -20.40 -7.90
N LEU A 321 27.26 -20.05 -8.28
CA LEU A 321 28.14 -20.91 -9.05
C LEU A 321 28.99 -21.70 -8.08
N SER A 322 29.12 -23.00 -8.31
CA SER A 322 29.90 -23.92 -7.49
C SER A 322 30.75 -24.87 -8.32
N GLY A 323 31.72 -25.52 -7.66
CA GLY A 323 32.70 -26.37 -8.28
C GLY A 323 34.02 -25.63 -8.58
N ASP A 324 34.79 -26.10 -9.57
CA ASP A 324 36.01 -25.39 -10.00
C ASP A 324 35.65 -24.21 -10.88
N ILE A 325 35.61 -23.00 -10.26
CA ILE A 325 35.25 -21.76 -10.94
C ILE A 325 36.53 -21.07 -11.38
N ARG A 326 36.66 -20.87 -12.68
CA ARG A 326 37.72 -20.06 -13.28
C ARG A 326 37.09 -18.88 -13.98
N VAL A 327 37.56 -17.65 -13.68
CA VAL A 327 37.06 -16.42 -14.26
C VAL A 327 38.23 -15.68 -14.91
N VAL A 328 38.08 -15.33 -16.18
CA VAL A 328 39.07 -14.60 -16.96
C VAL A 328 38.47 -13.27 -17.40
N GLU A 329 39.09 -12.17 -17.01
CA GLU A 329 38.73 -10.83 -17.41
C GLU A 329 39.63 -10.36 -18.55
N ARG A 330 39.04 -9.98 -19.72
CA ARG A 330 39.72 -9.52 -20.94
C ARG A 330 39.22 -8.15 -21.37
N ASP A 331 40.04 -7.42 -22.10
CA ASP A 331 39.59 -6.19 -22.77
C ASP A 331 38.73 -6.51 -24.01
N ALA A 332 37.54 -5.89 -24.14
CA ALA A 332 36.60 -6.16 -25.23
C ALA A 332 37.12 -5.72 -26.62
N ALA A 333 38.03 -4.78 -26.68
CA ALA A 333 38.65 -4.31 -27.95
C ALA A 333 39.59 -5.34 -28.61
N ALA A 334 39.90 -6.44 -27.95
CA ALA A 334 40.82 -7.48 -28.44
C ALA A 334 40.12 -8.66 -29.12
N SER A 335 39.00 -8.44 -29.80
CA SER A 335 38.17 -9.47 -30.45
C SER A 335 38.83 -10.19 -31.67
N ALA A 336 40.11 -9.98 -31.92
CA ALA A 336 40.89 -10.66 -32.97
C ALA A 336 42.14 -11.35 -32.43
N GLY A 337 41.99 -12.24 -31.45
CA GLY A 337 42.99 -13.28 -31.18
C GLY A 337 44.23 -12.94 -30.35
N ALA A 338 44.43 -11.70 -29.89
CA ALA A 338 45.59 -11.28 -29.12
C ALA A 338 45.28 -10.41 -27.87
N GLY A 339 44.08 -10.61 -27.26
CA GLY A 339 43.74 -9.89 -26.03
C GLY A 339 44.60 -10.33 -24.86
N ARG A 340 45.31 -9.39 -24.20
CA ARG A 340 45.98 -9.66 -22.92
C ARG A 340 44.90 -9.95 -21.87
N ASP A 341 45.01 -11.12 -21.24
CA ASP A 341 44.25 -11.40 -20.02
C ASP A 341 44.62 -10.35 -18.95
N ARG A 342 43.63 -9.60 -18.46
CA ARG A 342 43.82 -8.62 -17.40
C ARG A 342 44.03 -9.30 -16.04
N CYS A 343 43.24 -10.32 -15.79
CA CYS A 343 43.27 -11.05 -14.53
C CYS A 343 42.58 -12.39 -14.72
N THR A 344 43.24 -13.46 -14.30
CA THR A 344 42.65 -14.79 -14.23
C THR A 344 42.50 -15.19 -12.76
N LEU A 345 41.26 -15.44 -12.36
CA LEU A 345 40.89 -15.83 -11.01
C LEU A 345 40.44 -17.28 -10.99
N ARG A 346 40.93 -18.06 -10.05
CA ARG A 346 40.47 -19.43 -9.79
C ARG A 346 40.05 -19.57 -8.35
N THR A 347 38.84 -20.08 -8.11
CA THR A 347 38.37 -20.28 -6.74
C THR A 347 39.13 -21.40 -6.05
N THR A 348 39.32 -21.24 -4.73
CA THR A 348 39.82 -22.33 -3.87
C THR A 348 38.71 -23.33 -3.62
N LYS A 349 39.02 -24.46 -2.96
CA LYS A 349 38.04 -25.52 -2.64
C LYS A 349 36.79 -24.99 -1.89
N ASP A 350 36.96 -23.94 -1.10
CA ASP A 350 35.89 -23.25 -0.34
C ASP A 350 35.41 -21.97 -1.04
N GLY A 351 35.81 -21.74 -2.29
CA GLY A 351 35.46 -20.57 -3.06
C GLY A 351 34.10 -20.72 -3.76
N LYS A 352 33.36 -19.63 -3.81
CA LYS A 352 32.08 -19.53 -4.52
C LYS A 352 32.00 -18.26 -5.33
N ALA A 353 31.20 -18.23 -6.38
CA ALA A 353 30.87 -17.01 -7.08
C ALA A 353 29.36 -16.82 -7.11
N LEU A 354 28.94 -15.58 -6.89
CA LEU A 354 27.54 -15.19 -6.91
C LEU A 354 27.32 -14.21 -8.06
N LEU A 355 26.30 -14.48 -8.89
CA LEU A 355 25.79 -13.50 -9.85
C LEU A 355 24.45 -12.99 -9.37
N TYR A 356 24.26 -11.67 -9.42
CA TYR A 356 22.98 -11.05 -9.10
C TYR A 356 22.73 -9.83 -9.98
N LEU A 357 21.45 -9.51 -10.15
CA LEU A 357 21.01 -8.34 -10.88
C LEU A 357 21.21 -7.08 -10.02
N ASP A 358 21.76 -6.02 -10.61
CA ASP A 358 22.07 -4.74 -9.97
C ASP A 358 21.62 -3.58 -10.87
N GLY A 359 21.40 -2.38 -10.31
CA GLY A 359 20.99 -1.21 -11.06
C GLY A 359 19.48 -1.07 -11.25
N ASP A 360 19.05 -0.61 -12.42
CA ASP A 360 17.62 -0.40 -12.73
C ASP A 360 16.87 -1.75 -12.78
N GLU A 361 15.76 -1.84 -12.07
CA GLU A 361 14.98 -3.07 -11.98
C GLU A 361 14.41 -3.56 -13.32
N LEU A 362 14.23 -2.66 -14.30
CA LEU A 362 13.68 -2.96 -15.63
C LEU A 362 14.75 -3.10 -16.71
N ALA A 363 15.93 -2.54 -16.47
CA ALA A 363 17.12 -2.67 -17.32
C ALA A 363 18.35 -3.03 -16.44
N PRO A 364 18.32 -4.19 -15.78
CA PRO A 364 19.36 -4.55 -14.81
C PRO A 364 20.67 -4.84 -15.49
N THR A 365 21.75 -4.52 -14.80
CA THR A 365 23.10 -5.04 -15.07
C THR A 365 23.37 -6.25 -14.18
N LEU A 366 24.39 -7.01 -14.49
CA LEU A 366 24.83 -8.13 -13.67
C LEU A 366 26.06 -7.73 -12.87
N THR A 367 26.10 -8.16 -11.64
CA THR A 367 27.29 -8.08 -10.78
C THR A 367 27.71 -9.49 -10.41
N MET A 368 29.00 -9.80 -10.61
CA MET A 368 29.63 -11.06 -10.21
C MET A 368 30.49 -10.81 -8.98
N ASP A 369 30.24 -11.54 -7.92
CA ASP A 369 30.94 -11.46 -6.64
C ASP A 369 31.64 -12.80 -6.37
N ILE A 370 32.97 -12.80 -6.38
CA ILE A 370 33.81 -13.99 -6.30
C ILE A 370 34.47 -14.00 -4.93
N TYR A 371 34.33 -15.11 -4.23
CA TYR A 371 34.87 -15.30 -2.89
C TYR A 371 35.98 -16.33 -2.88
N ASN A 372 37.03 -16.08 -2.09
CA ASN A 372 38.17 -16.95 -1.87
C ASN A 372 38.82 -17.43 -3.18
N ALA A 373 39.16 -16.49 -4.06
CA ALA A 373 39.79 -16.78 -5.34
C ALA A 373 41.28 -16.43 -5.31
N ARG A 374 42.08 -17.21 -6.02
CA ARG A 374 43.51 -16.95 -6.23
C ARG A 374 43.73 -16.40 -7.63
N VAL A 375 44.52 -15.33 -7.73
CA VAL A 375 44.99 -14.77 -9.00
C VAL A 375 46.03 -15.70 -9.59
N GLU A 376 45.81 -16.28 -10.79
CA GLU A 376 46.70 -17.27 -11.37
C GLU A 376 48.10 -16.67 -11.70
N GLU A 377 48.16 -15.37 -12.08
CA GLU A 377 49.41 -14.70 -12.48
C GLU A 377 50.34 -14.38 -11.28
N THR A 378 49.76 -13.97 -10.14
CA THR A 378 50.54 -13.54 -8.97
C THR A 378 50.52 -14.50 -7.82
N GLY A 379 49.60 -15.44 -7.83
CA GLY A 379 49.37 -16.40 -6.73
C GLY A 379 48.66 -15.79 -5.51
N ASP A 380 48.29 -14.51 -5.56
CA ASP A 380 47.67 -13.78 -4.46
C ASP A 380 46.26 -14.28 -4.17
N LEU A 381 45.95 -14.49 -2.90
CA LEU A 381 44.61 -14.86 -2.46
C LEU A 381 43.75 -13.59 -2.32
N ARG A 382 42.66 -13.50 -3.07
CA ARG A 382 41.62 -12.49 -2.94
C ARG A 382 40.44 -13.07 -2.16
N MET A 383 40.19 -12.52 -0.97
CA MET A 383 39.05 -12.94 -0.16
C MET A 383 37.72 -12.61 -0.86
N ARG A 384 37.67 -11.51 -1.59
CA ARG A 384 36.51 -11.08 -2.37
C ARG A 384 36.96 -10.27 -3.59
N TYR A 385 36.37 -10.52 -4.75
CA TYR A 385 36.57 -9.78 -5.98
C TYR A 385 35.24 -9.53 -6.67
N ILE A 386 34.93 -8.26 -7.00
CA ILE A 386 33.63 -7.84 -7.52
C ILE A 386 33.79 -7.30 -8.94
N ILE A 387 33.03 -7.84 -9.88
CA ILE A 387 32.92 -7.36 -11.26
C ILE A 387 31.51 -6.80 -11.46
N ARG A 388 31.40 -5.52 -11.74
CA ARG A 388 30.11 -4.82 -11.89
C ARG A 388 29.86 -4.40 -13.33
N GLY A 389 28.58 -4.13 -13.66
CA GLY A 389 28.17 -3.55 -14.94
C GLY A 389 28.25 -4.53 -16.11
N LEU A 390 28.11 -5.82 -15.85
CA LEU A 390 28.00 -6.84 -16.88
C LEU A 390 26.60 -6.77 -17.53
N ILE A 391 26.53 -6.89 -18.84
CA ILE A 391 25.29 -6.80 -19.61
C ILE A 391 24.58 -8.15 -19.56
N VAL A 392 23.25 -8.11 -19.41
CA VAL A 392 22.41 -9.32 -19.48
C VAL A 392 22.52 -9.89 -20.92
N PRO A 393 22.73 -11.20 -21.10
CA PRO A 393 22.83 -11.79 -22.43
C PRO A 393 21.59 -11.57 -23.28
N GLU A 394 21.79 -11.35 -24.58
CA GLU A 394 20.72 -11.06 -25.56
C GLU A 394 19.64 -12.17 -25.59
N THR A 395 20.03 -13.42 -25.36
CA THR A 395 19.11 -14.56 -25.25
C THR A 395 18.09 -14.38 -24.11
N VAL A 396 18.53 -13.90 -22.97
CA VAL A 396 17.70 -13.64 -21.79
C VAL A 396 16.92 -12.32 -22.00
N GLU A 397 17.58 -11.27 -22.51
CA GLU A 397 16.98 -9.97 -22.76
C GLU A 397 15.81 -10.06 -23.74
N THR A 398 15.94 -10.81 -24.84
CA THR A 398 14.86 -11.01 -25.84
C THR A 398 13.59 -11.59 -25.21
N ILE A 399 13.74 -12.50 -24.26
CA ILE A 399 12.60 -13.14 -23.58
C ILE A 399 12.00 -12.17 -22.55
N THR A 400 12.83 -11.49 -21.76
CA THR A 400 12.37 -10.58 -20.71
C THR A 400 11.73 -9.32 -21.28
N THR A 401 12.19 -8.83 -22.45
CA THR A 401 11.59 -7.70 -23.17
C THR A 401 10.16 -8.00 -23.63
N GLN A 402 9.80 -9.25 -23.88
CA GLN A 402 8.41 -9.63 -24.20
C GLN A 402 7.44 -9.39 -23.03
N LEU A 403 7.94 -9.30 -21.79
CA LEU A 403 7.17 -8.94 -20.60
C LEU A 403 6.95 -7.44 -20.45
N GLN A 404 7.63 -6.64 -21.26
CA GLN A 404 7.53 -5.19 -21.23
C GLN A 404 6.63 -4.67 -22.37
N THR A 405 6.15 -3.44 -22.22
CA THR A 405 5.51 -2.65 -23.30
C THR A 405 6.58 -2.00 -24.18
N GLN A 406 6.18 -1.39 -25.28
CA GLN A 406 7.09 -0.59 -26.12
C GLN A 406 7.74 0.59 -25.36
N ASN A 407 7.14 1.03 -24.26
CA ASN A 407 7.65 2.09 -23.39
C ASN A 407 8.53 1.57 -22.24
N GLY A 408 8.78 0.27 -22.16
CA GLY A 408 9.58 -0.35 -21.09
C GLY A 408 8.80 -0.74 -19.83
N ASP A 409 7.50 -0.43 -19.73
CA ASP A 409 6.68 -0.76 -18.56
C ASP A 409 6.34 -2.26 -18.52
N LEU A 410 6.30 -2.85 -17.32
CA LEU A 410 5.96 -4.25 -17.13
C LEU A 410 4.49 -4.55 -17.41
N VAL A 411 4.24 -5.58 -18.21
CA VAL A 411 2.90 -6.13 -18.42
C VAL A 411 2.63 -7.24 -17.41
N VAL A 412 2.06 -6.87 -16.27
CA VAL A 412 1.82 -7.78 -15.12
C VAL A 412 1.02 -9.02 -15.51
N GLU A 413 0.05 -8.90 -16.42
CA GLU A 413 -0.79 -10.00 -16.89
C GLU A 413 0.03 -11.09 -17.59
N LYS A 414 1.02 -10.70 -18.41
CA LYS A 414 1.94 -11.64 -19.04
C LYS A 414 2.79 -12.38 -18.02
N LEU A 415 3.30 -11.67 -16.99
CA LEU A 415 4.14 -12.26 -15.96
C LEU A 415 3.43 -13.36 -15.18
N ILE A 416 2.11 -13.20 -14.95
CA ILE A 416 1.28 -14.18 -14.24
C ILE A 416 0.81 -15.32 -15.15
N SER A 417 0.88 -15.14 -16.47
CA SER A 417 0.39 -16.11 -17.45
C SER A 417 1.10 -17.46 -17.30
N PRO A 418 0.36 -18.59 -17.40
CA PRO A 418 0.96 -19.94 -17.42
C PRO A 418 1.94 -20.15 -18.58
N ALA A 419 1.79 -19.39 -19.66
CA ALA A 419 2.68 -19.48 -20.83
C ALA A 419 4.12 -19.16 -20.46
N PHE A 420 4.36 -18.16 -19.62
CA PHE A 420 5.71 -17.80 -19.16
C PHE A 420 6.32 -18.79 -18.17
N GLY A 421 5.52 -19.60 -17.47
CA GLY A 421 6.04 -20.70 -16.64
C GLY A 421 6.60 -21.85 -17.48
N LYS A 422 6.17 -22.00 -18.74
CA LYS A 422 6.65 -23.03 -19.67
C LYS A 422 7.96 -22.67 -20.38
N VAL A 423 8.36 -21.39 -20.34
CA VAL A 423 9.65 -20.93 -20.90
C VAL A 423 10.83 -21.48 -20.08
N LEU A 424 10.63 -21.73 -18.80
CA LEU A 424 11.60 -22.37 -17.92
C LEU A 424 11.52 -23.89 -18.12
N GLU A 425 12.51 -24.51 -18.80
CA GLU A 425 12.55 -25.94 -19.13
C GLU A 425 12.46 -26.85 -17.90
N LYS A 426 13.09 -26.44 -16.79
CA LYS A 426 13.06 -27.17 -15.50
C LYS A 426 11.88 -26.81 -14.60
N GLY A 427 10.94 -25.95 -15.08
CA GLY A 427 9.86 -25.40 -14.27
C GLY A 427 10.32 -24.22 -13.40
N SER A 428 9.35 -23.46 -12.86
CA SER A 428 9.63 -22.33 -11.98
C SER A 428 10.10 -22.81 -10.60
N SER A 429 11.05 -22.08 -10.00
CA SER A 429 11.47 -22.33 -8.62
C SER A 429 10.32 -22.16 -7.62
N PRO A 430 10.43 -22.71 -6.39
CA PRO A 430 9.47 -22.46 -5.33
C PRO A 430 9.33 -20.96 -5.02
N GLU A 431 10.43 -20.18 -5.09
CA GLU A 431 10.50 -18.75 -4.86
C GLU A 431 9.67 -17.98 -5.91
N LEU A 432 9.93 -18.21 -7.20
CA LEU A 432 9.17 -17.57 -8.27
C LEU A 432 7.69 -17.95 -8.24
N THR A 433 7.41 -19.21 -7.95
CA THR A 433 6.02 -19.70 -7.81
C THR A 433 5.32 -19.01 -6.65
N SER A 434 5.99 -18.83 -5.52
CA SER A 434 5.48 -18.09 -4.36
C SER A 434 5.21 -16.62 -4.70
N LEU A 435 6.16 -15.93 -5.37
CA LEU A 435 6.01 -14.55 -5.81
C LEU A 435 4.83 -14.38 -6.80
N LYS A 436 4.71 -15.25 -7.79
CA LYS A 436 3.57 -15.26 -8.74
C LYS A 436 2.24 -15.47 -8.03
N ASN A 437 2.18 -16.37 -7.06
CA ASN A 437 0.96 -16.62 -6.29
C ASN A 437 0.60 -15.42 -5.39
N LYS A 438 1.60 -14.81 -4.74
CA LYS A 438 1.40 -13.56 -3.97
C LYS A 438 0.90 -12.44 -4.87
N LEU A 439 1.52 -12.25 -6.04
CA LEU A 439 1.14 -11.23 -7.02
C LEU A 439 -0.31 -11.43 -7.50
N ARG A 440 -0.66 -12.66 -7.89
CA ARG A 440 -2.04 -12.99 -8.30
C ARG A 440 -3.04 -12.70 -7.19
N ARG A 441 -2.72 -13.06 -5.95
CA ARG A 441 -3.58 -12.81 -4.79
C ARG A 441 -3.77 -11.31 -4.53
N ILE A 442 -2.70 -10.51 -4.59
CA ILE A 442 -2.78 -9.05 -4.39
C ILE A 442 -3.62 -8.41 -5.49
N ILE A 443 -3.43 -8.79 -6.76
CA ILE A 443 -4.23 -8.28 -7.88
C ILE A 443 -5.72 -8.57 -7.67
N GLN A 444 -6.06 -9.83 -7.38
CA GLN A 444 -7.45 -10.23 -7.14
C GLN A 444 -8.06 -9.46 -5.97
N LYS A 445 -7.30 -9.30 -4.87
CA LYS A 445 -7.71 -8.53 -3.71
C LYS A 445 -7.93 -7.05 -4.06
N THR A 446 -6.99 -6.42 -4.76
CA THR A 446 -7.09 -5.00 -5.15
C THR A 446 -8.28 -4.74 -6.07
N LEU A 447 -8.50 -5.59 -7.07
CA LEU A 447 -9.67 -5.47 -7.96
C LEU A 447 -11.00 -5.66 -7.22
N ALA A 448 -11.03 -6.58 -6.25
CA ALA A 448 -12.19 -6.78 -5.38
C ALA A 448 -12.42 -5.57 -4.46
N GLN A 449 -11.35 -5.02 -3.88
CA GLN A 449 -11.41 -3.81 -3.04
C GLN A 449 -11.94 -2.61 -3.81
N ILE A 450 -11.49 -2.39 -5.05
CA ILE A 450 -12.00 -1.29 -5.91
C ILE A 450 -13.51 -1.42 -6.12
N LYS A 451 -14.00 -2.61 -6.49
CA LYS A 451 -15.43 -2.84 -6.65
C LYS A 451 -16.20 -2.63 -5.35
N ALA A 452 -15.74 -3.25 -4.26
CA ALA A 452 -16.37 -3.14 -2.95
C ALA A 452 -16.41 -1.70 -2.45
N GLU A 453 -15.34 -0.91 -2.65
CA GLU A 453 -15.26 0.48 -2.24
C GLU A 453 -16.27 1.37 -2.97
N ILE A 454 -16.39 1.22 -4.30
CA ILE A 454 -17.37 1.99 -5.09
C ILE A 454 -18.80 1.68 -4.61
N HIS A 455 -19.14 0.40 -4.45
CA HIS A 455 -20.48 0.01 -3.99
C HIS A 455 -20.73 0.43 -2.55
N SER A 456 -19.75 0.36 -1.66
CA SER A 456 -19.90 0.78 -0.27
C SER A 456 -20.19 2.28 -0.13
N ARG A 457 -19.51 3.13 -0.92
CA ARG A 457 -19.79 4.58 -0.94
C ARG A 457 -21.20 4.88 -1.43
N LEU A 458 -21.66 4.17 -2.48
CA LEU A 458 -23.02 4.32 -2.99
C LEU A 458 -24.06 3.87 -1.96
N VAL A 459 -23.88 2.67 -1.40
CA VAL A 459 -24.80 2.10 -0.41
C VAL A 459 -24.88 2.97 0.83
N PHE A 460 -23.75 3.51 1.30
CA PHE A 460 -23.71 4.39 2.46
C PHE A 460 -24.40 5.73 2.19
N GLY A 461 -24.12 6.35 1.04
CA GLY A 461 -24.74 7.62 0.64
C GLY A 461 -26.26 7.50 0.48
N ILE A 462 -26.75 6.49 -0.24
CA ILE A 462 -28.18 6.23 -0.41
C ILE A 462 -28.83 5.82 0.92
N GLY A 463 -28.10 5.02 1.71
CA GLY A 463 -28.54 4.55 3.03
C GLY A 463 -28.79 5.68 4.04
N CYS A 464 -28.16 6.84 3.86
CA CYS A 464 -28.44 8.04 4.68
C CYS A 464 -29.92 8.41 4.66
N VAL A 465 -30.58 8.30 3.50
CA VAL A 465 -32.02 8.62 3.39
C VAL A 465 -32.84 7.65 4.25
N SER A 466 -32.63 6.35 4.10
CA SER A 466 -33.37 5.34 4.86
C SER A 466 -33.14 5.47 6.37
N MET A 467 -31.89 5.72 6.79
CA MET A 467 -31.54 5.92 8.21
C MET A 467 -32.25 7.13 8.81
N ILE A 468 -32.19 8.28 8.14
CA ILE A 468 -32.80 9.52 8.63
C ILE A 468 -34.32 9.37 8.67
N MET A 469 -34.94 8.77 7.67
CA MET A 469 -36.38 8.50 7.65
C MET A 469 -36.81 7.57 8.80
N ILE A 470 -36.03 6.54 9.12
CA ILE A 470 -36.29 5.70 10.31
C ILE A 470 -36.17 6.51 11.59
N GLY A 471 -35.15 7.40 11.69
CA GLY A 471 -34.99 8.29 12.85
C GLY A 471 -36.21 9.20 13.07
N ILE A 472 -36.70 9.83 12.01
CA ILE A 472 -37.92 10.65 12.05
C ILE A 472 -39.13 9.84 12.50
N ALA A 473 -39.33 8.66 11.91
CA ALA A 473 -40.47 7.78 12.24
C ALA A 473 -40.43 7.31 13.70
N LEU A 474 -39.24 6.93 14.22
CA LEU A 474 -39.06 6.55 15.61
C LEU A 474 -39.30 7.75 16.57
N GLY A 475 -38.89 8.97 16.17
CA GLY A 475 -39.22 10.18 16.89
C GLY A 475 -40.73 10.40 17.02
N ILE A 476 -41.48 10.23 15.94
CA ILE A 476 -42.95 10.37 15.92
C ILE A 476 -43.63 9.31 16.80
N ILE A 477 -43.17 8.06 16.76
CA ILE A 477 -43.78 6.94 17.51
C ILE A 477 -43.55 7.08 19.02
N LYS A 478 -42.37 7.54 19.43
CA LYS A 478 -42.02 7.66 20.87
C LYS A 478 -42.47 9.01 21.44
N LYS A 479 -43.78 9.26 21.47
CA LYS A 479 -44.37 10.45 22.10
C LYS A 479 -43.90 10.60 23.56
N GLY A 480 -43.31 11.75 23.91
CA GLY A 480 -42.95 12.09 25.30
C GLY A 480 -41.86 11.24 25.95
N GLY A 481 -41.13 10.42 25.18
CA GLY A 481 -39.98 9.64 25.70
C GLY A 481 -38.73 10.50 25.89
N HIS A 482 -37.82 10.06 26.77
CA HIS A 482 -36.53 10.72 26.92
C HIS A 482 -35.82 10.80 25.57
N VAL A 483 -35.35 11.98 25.21
CA VAL A 483 -34.57 12.27 23.98
C VAL A 483 -33.45 11.24 23.75
N LEU A 484 -32.80 10.83 24.82
CA LEU A 484 -31.73 9.85 24.80
C LEU A 484 -32.20 8.45 24.34
N SER A 485 -33.46 8.06 24.66
CA SER A 485 -34.01 6.76 24.23
C SER A 485 -34.36 6.74 22.74
N ALA A 486 -34.80 7.86 22.17
CA ALA A 486 -35.06 8.00 20.73
C ALA A 486 -33.73 7.96 19.95
N PHE A 487 -32.70 8.64 20.46
CA PHE A 487 -31.34 8.58 19.89
C PHE A 487 -30.79 7.16 19.91
N GLY A 488 -30.80 6.49 21.07
CA GLY A 488 -30.30 5.13 21.18
C GLY A 488 -30.98 4.15 20.23
N ALA A 489 -32.32 4.24 20.11
CA ALA A 489 -33.08 3.42 19.19
C ALA A 489 -32.74 3.71 17.70
N SER A 490 -32.44 4.95 17.37
CA SER A 490 -32.09 5.34 16.00
C SER A 490 -30.65 4.98 15.62
N CYS A 491 -29.76 4.74 16.58
CA CYS A 491 -28.41 4.23 16.31
C CYS A 491 -28.41 2.77 15.79
N VAL A 492 -29.44 1.97 16.11
CA VAL A 492 -29.51 0.55 15.71
C VAL A 492 -29.56 0.39 14.18
N PRO A 493 -30.44 1.07 13.41
CA PRO A 493 -30.42 1.00 11.96
C PRO A 493 -29.08 1.45 11.34
N ALA A 494 -28.46 2.49 11.89
CA ALA A 494 -27.16 2.96 11.44
C ALA A 494 -26.08 1.89 11.68
N ALA A 495 -26.07 1.26 12.85
CA ALA A 495 -25.14 0.18 13.17
C ALA A 495 -25.33 -1.02 12.23
N VAL A 496 -26.57 -1.41 11.96
CA VAL A 496 -26.89 -2.51 11.01
C VAL A 496 -26.31 -2.21 9.62
N LEU A 497 -26.53 -1.01 9.09
CA LEU A 497 -26.00 -0.64 7.77
C LEU A 497 -24.46 -0.66 7.76
N ILE A 498 -23.81 -0.09 8.78
CA ILE A 498 -22.35 -0.08 8.89
C ILE A 498 -21.81 -1.50 8.95
N VAL A 499 -22.41 -2.39 9.76
CA VAL A 499 -22.01 -3.79 9.87
C VAL A 499 -22.17 -4.51 8.53
N CYS A 500 -23.29 -4.33 7.82
CA CYS A 500 -23.49 -4.90 6.49
C CYS A 500 -22.43 -4.42 5.48
N ILE A 501 -22.09 -3.14 5.50
CA ILE A 501 -21.05 -2.58 4.62
C ILE A 501 -19.67 -3.14 4.98
N MET A 502 -19.29 -3.14 6.26
CA MET A 502 -17.96 -3.62 6.69
C MET A 502 -17.82 -5.12 6.44
N SER A 503 -18.83 -5.92 6.79
CA SER A 503 -18.83 -7.35 6.52
C SER A 503 -18.81 -7.64 5.03
N GLY A 504 -19.57 -6.88 4.23
CA GLY A 504 -19.59 -7.01 2.78
C GLY A 504 -18.24 -6.71 2.14
N LYS A 505 -17.53 -5.66 2.61
CA LYS A 505 -16.16 -5.37 2.17
C LYS A 505 -15.23 -6.52 2.52
N HIS A 506 -15.25 -6.98 3.75
CA HIS A 506 -14.38 -8.05 4.23
C HIS A 506 -14.60 -9.37 3.44
N ILE A 507 -15.84 -9.71 3.17
CA ILE A 507 -16.20 -10.88 2.33
C ILE A 507 -15.68 -10.70 0.90
N ALA A 508 -15.86 -9.51 0.29
CA ALA A 508 -15.40 -9.23 -1.05
C ALA A 508 -13.88 -9.32 -1.18
N GLU A 509 -13.14 -8.84 -0.18
CA GLU A 509 -11.68 -8.89 -0.13
C GLU A 509 -11.12 -10.31 0.00
N ASN A 510 -11.77 -11.17 0.80
CA ASN A 510 -11.28 -12.52 1.08
C ASN A 510 -11.64 -13.54 0.00
N LEU A 511 -12.79 -13.38 -0.65
CA LEU A 511 -13.29 -14.33 -1.67
C LEU A 511 -12.85 -13.99 -3.11
N GLY A 512 -12.19 -12.84 -3.30
CA GLY A 512 -11.66 -12.39 -4.59
C GLY A 512 -12.71 -11.73 -5.51
N SER A 513 -12.21 -11.18 -6.63
CA SER A 513 -12.98 -10.29 -7.52
C SER A 513 -14.16 -10.94 -8.26
N GLN A 514 -14.21 -12.26 -8.34
CA GLN A 514 -15.31 -12.99 -9.01
C GLN A 514 -16.52 -13.21 -8.09
N ASN A 515 -16.36 -13.08 -6.78
CA ASN A 515 -17.43 -13.34 -5.84
C ASN A 515 -18.24 -12.07 -5.54
N ILE A 516 -19.51 -12.08 -5.90
CA ILE A 516 -20.43 -10.93 -5.76
C ILE A 516 -21.09 -10.92 -4.37
N SER A 517 -20.92 -11.97 -3.54
CA SER A 517 -21.64 -12.14 -2.27
C SER A 517 -21.45 -10.97 -1.31
N GLY A 518 -20.26 -10.40 -1.21
CA GLY A 518 -20.01 -9.22 -0.37
C GLY A 518 -20.78 -7.98 -0.83
N ILE A 519 -20.85 -7.75 -2.14
CA ILE A 519 -21.62 -6.64 -2.72
C ILE A 519 -23.12 -6.86 -2.49
N VAL A 520 -23.62 -8.09 -2.71
CA VAL A 520 -25.02 -8.45 -2.46
C VAL A 520 -25.38 -8.19 -1.00
N LEU A 521 -24.52 -8.54 -0.04
CA LEU A 521 -24.76 -8.28 1.39
C LEU A 521 -24.91 -6.79 1.70
N MET A 522 -24.09 -5.92 1.10
CA MET A 522 -24.20 -4.47 1.28
C MET A 522 -25.54 -3.94 0.78
N TRP A 523 -25.95 -4.33 -0.44
CA TRP A 523 -27.22 -3.90 -1.03
C TRP A 523 -28.43 -4.52 -0.33
N ALA A 524 -28.33 -5.77 0.16
CA ALA A 524 -29.38 -6.41 0.95
C ALA A 524 -29.61 -5.68 2.28
N GLY A 525 -28.54 -5.23 2.96
CA GLY A 525 -28.65 -4.39 4.15
C GLY A 525 -29.37 -3.08 3.89
N LEU A 526 -29.07 -2.41 2.78
CA LEU A 526 -29.76 -1.19 2.37
C LEU A 526 -31.23 -1.46 2.02
N ALA A 527 -31.52 -2.51 1.26
CA ALA A 527 -32.89 -2.90 0.89
C ALA A 527 -33.71 -3.21 2.14
N PHE A 528 -33.14 -3.94 3.09
CA PHE A 528 -33.79 -4.25 4.37
C PHE A 528 -34.18 -2.98 5.13
N LEU A 529 -33.25 -2.01 5.29
CA LEU A 529 -33.54 -0.76 5.97
C LEU A 529 -34.58 0.10 5.22
N SER A 530 -34.52 0.12 3.89
CA SER A 530 -35.48 0.85 3.07
C SER A 530 -36.90 0.25 3.18
N LEU A 531 -37.03 -1.08 3.19
CA LEU A 531 -38.27 -1.76 3.41
C LEU A 531 -38.82 -1.55 4.82
N LEU A 532 -37.93 -1.57 5.82
CA LEU A 532 -38.31 -1.28 7.21
C LEU A 532 -38.83 0.17 7.34
N ALA A 533 -38.16 1.15 6.74
CA ALA A 533 -38.61 2.54 6.69
C ALA A 533 -40.01 2.62 6.03
N ALA A 534 -40.18 2.03 4.85
CA ALA A 534 -41.45 2.03 4.13
C ALA A 534 -42.58 1.35 4.94
N GLY A 535 -42.30 0.23 5.61
CA GLY A 535 -43.26 -0.45 6.48
C GLY A 535 -43.73 0.39 7.67
N ILE A 536 -42.77 1.11 8.32
CA ILE A 536 -43.09 2.03 9.43
C ILE A 536 -43.98 3.17 8.93
N TYR A 537 -43.63 3.80 7.81
CA TYR A 537 -44.41 4.91 7.24
C TYR A 537 -45.76 4.44 6.74
N HIS A 538 -45.88 3.26 6.17
CA HIS A 538 -47.18 2.69 5.77
C HIS A 538 -48.13 2.56 6.97
N ARG A 539 -47.62 2.14 8.14
CA ARG A 539 -48.41 2.10 9.38
C ARG A 539 -48.74 3.51 9.88
N LEU A 540 -47.79 4.43 9.93
CA LEU A 540 -47.96 5.81 10.40
C LEU A 540 -48.95 6.61 9.56
N LEU A 541 -49.07 6.32 8.25
CA LEU A 541 -49.97 7.02 7.33
C LEU A 541 -51.38 6.43 7.34
N LYS A 542 -51.58 5.17 7.83
CA LYS A 542 -52.88 4.54 7.97
C LYS A 542 -53.67 5.03 9.19
N TYR A 543 -52.99 5.47 10.21
CA TYR A 543 -53.57 6.01 11.46
C TYR A 543 -53.37 7.54 11.51
#